data_8d2069499fa923c64ccf0aa68e0c0c4e
#
_entry.id   8d2069499fa923c64ccf0aa68e0c0c4e
#
_cell.length_a   1.000
_cell.length_b   1.000
_cell.length_c   1.000
_cell.angle_alpha   90.00
_cell.angle_beta   90.00
_cell.angle_gamma   90.00
#
_symmetry.space_group_name_H-M   'P 1'
#
loop_
_entity.id
_entity.type
_entity.pdbx_description
1 polymer ?
#
loop_
_entity_poly.entity_id
_entity_poly.type
_entity_poly.pdbx_seq_one_letter_code
_entity_poly.pdbx_strand_id
1 'polypeptide(L)'
;MKPKIFYLLINIFFCCVCYAQQAYNVRSPYDPATQKLEAALRGEVLQFTLDNSAIYPGTQREVLVYVPQQYDGSQPACLLVCMDGILYDATTVMDNLIATGEMPVTIGVFVNPGIVYDHSQEVVRYNRCKEFDSTDDTFARFLETEVLPRVEGMQTEQGKTISLSQDPNDRCITGASSGGIAAFSVAWHRPDLFSRVYTSVGTFVAMRGGNNYPAIVRKTEPKPLRIYMQDGWYDVWNPIFGEWFEYNLLMESAFNFAGYEVAHLWDRGNHSIKYGTLAFPDAMRWLWRGYPAKVEKGISNNGMLQTILAEGEDWQEIALAHAPKELFACSDSAAVFAVGNNIYKVSSTGDITESGKLKAGERLLGEGLTTRGSALYRHGQKVAEGLHGLQAAYALSDNRYITLCASNAHSSDKVWVVNAGCRALAIAPDYRYCVTGEAHTHHLISTIIDTAGNMRYSEPFYYLHDLSNGTLQPSGAMAFDTQGNLYVATAMGVQVADHNGRVRAILSLPAGEVQGLAFSGHYLYVLCGERLFVRRMNAVGHIPSEGALTYPSQGQG
;
A
#
# COMPACT_ATOMS: atom_id res chain seq x y z
N MET A 1 1.84 -54.73 -14.88
CA MET A 1 1.89 -53.34 -14.43
C MET A 1 1.46 -53.27 -12.98
N LYS A 2 2.27 -52.62 -12.12
CA LYS A 2 2.24 -52.84 -10.68
C LYS A 2 1.12 -52.04 -10.00
N PRO A 3 0.45 -52.58 -8.95
CA PRO A 3 -0.72 -51.95 -8.31
C PRO A 3 -0.46 -50.55 -7.73
N LYS A 4 0.79 -50.15 -7.52
CA LYS A 4 1.15 -48.82 -6.99
C LYS A 4 0.83 -47.66 -7.93
N ILE A 5 0.80 -47.85 -9.24
CA ILE A 5 0.46 -46.77 -10.19
C ILE A 5 -1.05 -46.52 -10.23
N PHE A 6 -1.84 -47.56 -10.00
CA PHE A 6 -3.30 -47.46 -9.97
C PHE A 6 -3.79 -46.66 -8.72
N TYR A 7 -3.14 -46.86 -7.58
CA TYR A 7 -3.43 -46.08 -6.34
C TYR A 7 -3.01 -44.61 -6.48
N LEU A 8 -1.92 -44.32 -7.19
CA LEU A 8 -1.47 -42.94 -7.40
C LEU A 8 -2.43 -42.20 -8.34
N LEU A 9 -2.92 -42.85 -9.40
CA LEU A 9 -3.89 -42.23 -10.30
C LEU A 9 -5.27 -42.02 -9.65
N ILE A 10 -5.73 -42.93 -8.79
CA ILE A 10 -6.98 -42.76 -8.02
C ILE A 10 -6.85 -41.62 -7.02
N ASN A 11 -5.72 -41.47 -6.34
CA ASN A 11 -5.53 -40.36 -5.38
C ASN A 11 -5.40 -39.02 -6.09
N ILE A 12 -4.77 -38.96 -7.30
CA ILE A 12 -4.71 -37.71 -8.08
C ILE A 12 -6.11 -37.35 -8.61
N PHE A 13 -6.89 -38.35 -9.06
CA PHE A 13 -8.26 -38.13 -9.54
C PHE A 13 -9.20 -37.72 -8.39
N PHE A 14 -9.05 -38.28 -7.18
CA PHE A 14 -9.82 -37.89 -6.00
C PHE A 14 -9.43 -36.51 -5.48
N CYS A 15 -8.14 -36.13 -5.51
CA CYS A 15 -7.68 -34.79 -5.20
C CYS A 15 -8.20 -33.75 -6.18
N CYS A 16 -8.18 -34.05 -7.48
CA CYS A 16 -8.74 -33.14 -8.50
C CYS A 16 -10.27 -32.99 -8.39
N VAL A 17 -10.98 -34.07 -8.04
CA VAL A 17 -12.45 -34.00 -7.84
C VAL A 17 -12.79 -33.28 -6.54
N CYS A 18 -12.01 -33.39 -5.47
CA CYS A 18 -12.20 -32.61 -4.25
C CYS A 18 -11.93 -31.11 -4.45
N TYR A 19 -10.93 -30.76 -5.27
CA TYR A 19 -10.68 -29.33 -5.60
C TYR A 19 -11.78 -28.75 -6.51
N ALA A 20 -12.36 -29.54 -7.41
CA ALA A 20 -13.47 -29.09 -8.26
C ALA A 20 -14.81 -29.01 -7.52
N GLN A 21 -14.98 -29.70 -6.40
CA GLN A 21 -16.24 -29.73 -5.63
C GLN A 21 -16.33 -28.61 -4.56
N GLN A 22 -15.22 -27.95 -4.24
CA GLN A 22 -15.21 -26.80 -3.31
C GLN A 22 -15.67 -25.49 -3.95
N ALA A 23 -15.86 -25.43 -5.26
CA ALA A 23 -16.11 -24.19 -6.00
C ALA A 23 -17.60 -23.80 -6.14
N TYR A 24 -18.57 -24.58 -5.68
CA TYR A 24 -19.98 -24.28 -5.92
C TYR A 24 -20.85 -24.55 -4.69
N ASN A 25 -20.91 -23.59 -3.79
CA ASN A 25 -21.96 -23.57 -2.77
C ASN A 25 -23.25 -22.96 -3.38
N VAL A 26 -24.16 -23.80 -3.84
CA VAL A 26 -25.52 -23.37 -4.17
C VAL A 26 -26.25 -23.14 -2.83
N ARG A 27 -26.49 -21.90 -2.50
CA ARG A 27 -27.16 -21.50 -1.27
C ARG A 27 -28.68 -21.57 -1.38
N SER A 28 -29.30 -21.84 -0.23
CA SER A 28 -30.73 -21.55 -0.02
C SER A 28 -31.01 -20.07 -0.34
N PRO A 29 -32.04 -19.75 -1.15
CA PRO A 29 -32.28 -18.40 -1.59
C PRO A 29 -32.75 -17.41 -0.51
N TYR A 30 -32.87 -17.83 0.75
CA TYR A 30 -33.41 -16.97 1.82
C TYR A 30 -32.69 -17.22 3.14
N ASP A 31 -31.84 -16.27 3.55
CA ASP A 31 -31.41 -16.15 4.93
C ASP A 31 -32.52 -15.40 5.73
N PRO A 32 -32.97 -15.89 6.89
CA PRO A 32 -33.96 -15.21 7.71
C PRO A 32 -33.60 -13.76 8.05
N ALA A 33 -32.30 -13.44 8.12
CA ALA A 33 -31.83 -12.10 8.43
C ALA A 33 -32.16 -11.07 7.33
N THR A 34 -32.49 -11.50 6.12
CA THR A 34 -32.95 -10.59 5.05
C THR A 34 -34.43 -10.19 5.18
N GLN A 35 -35.15 -10.83 6.08
CA GLN A 35 -36.58 -10.57 6.32
C GLN A 35 -36.77 -9.70 7.56
N LYS A 36 -37.81 -8.86 7.56
CA LYS A 36 -38.16 -8.08 8.75
C LYS A 36 -38.65 -9.03 9.86
N LEU A 37 -37.81 -9.29 10.85
CA LEU A 37 -38.19 -10.08 12.02
C LEU A 37 -38.97 -9.20 13.00
N GLU A 38 -40.10 -9.70 13.52
CA GLU A 38 -40.94 -8.95 14.49
C GLU A 38 -40.20 -8.66 15.81
N ALA A 39 -39.29 -9.55 16.22
CA ALA A 39 -38.49 -9.41 17.46
C ALA A 39 -37.32 -8.41 17.32
N ALA A 40 -36.93 -8.01 16.11
CA ALA A 40 -35.82 -7.08 15.93
C ALA A 40 -36.30 -5.63 16.04
N LEU A 41 -35.65 -4.88 16.91
CA LEU A 41 -35.86 -3.44 17.05
C LEU A 41 -35.33 -2.73 15.79
N ARG A 42 -36.07 -1.72 15.33
CA ARG A 42 -35.72 -0.96 14.11
C ARG A 42 -34.95 0.29 14.46
N GLY A 43 -33.81 0.45 13.79
CA GLY A 43 -33.05 1.70 13.85
C GLY A 43 -33.69 2.83 13.04
N GLU A 44 -33.12 4.00 13.15
CA GLU A 44 -33.47 5.21 12.39
C GLU A 44 -32.48 5.47 11.26
N VAL A 45 -32.94 6.17 10.22
CA VAL A 45 -32.08 6.61 9.11
C VAL A 45 -32.07 8.13 9.07
N LEU A 46 -30.92 8.69 9.35
CA LEU A 46 -30.63 10.13 9.20
C LEU A 46 -29.99 10.38 7.84
N GLN A 47 -29.98 11.64 7.38
CA GLN A 47 -29.36 11.99 6.11
C GLN A 47 -28.78 13.40 6.12
N PHE A 48 -27.77 13.61 5.29
CA PHE A 48 -27.28 14.96 4.97
C PHE A 48 -26.77 15.00 3.53
N THR A 49 -26.74 16.23 2.98
CA THR A 49 -26.08 16.50 1.70
C THR A 49 -24.67 17.05 1.96
N LEU A 50 -23.70 16.52 1.25
CA LEU A 50 -22.31 17.03 1.23
C LEU A 50 -22.07 17.65 -0.15
N ASP A 51 -21.90 18.98 -0.18
CA ASP A 51 -21.78 19.80 -1.38
C ASP A 51 -20.55 20.72 -1.39
N ASN A 52 -19.73 20.64 -0.36
CA ASN A 52 -18.54 21.47 -0.14
C ASN A 52 -17.25 20.66 -0.01
N SER A 53 -17.14 19.53 -0.70
CA SER A 53 -15.96 18.68 -0.65
C SER A 53 -14.71 19.39 -1.16
N ALA A 54 -13.63 19.38 -0.38
CA ALA A 54 -12.32 19.86 -0.78
C ALA A 54 -11.58 18.81 -1.66
N ILE A 55 -11.79 17.52 -1.38
CA ILE A 55 -11.18 16.40 -2.13
C ILE A 55 -11.85 16.21 -3.48
N TYR A 56 -13.17 16.36 -3.55
CA TYR A 56 -13.96 16.27 -4.78
C TYR A 56 -14.73 17.58 -5.06
N PRO A 57 -14.02 18.67 -5.38
CA PRO A 57 -14.65 19.98 -5.48
C PRO A 57 -15.75 20.04 -6.55
N GLY A 58 -16.83 20.76 -6.23
CA GLY A 58 -17.98 20.93 -7.10
C GLY A 58 -18.93 19.74 -7.16
N THR A 59 -18.68 18.68 -6.39
CA THR A 59 -19.62 17.55 -6.28
C THR A 59 -20.65 17.80 -5.19
N GLN A 60 -21.86 17.30 -5.44
CA GLN A 60 -22.93 17.16 -4.46
C GLN A 60 -23.27 15.68 -4.30
N ARG A 61 -23.49 15.22 -3.08
CA ARG A 61 -23.92 13.85 -2.77
C ARG A 61 -24.78 13.78 -1.52
N GLU A 62 -25.64 12.79 -1.49
CA GLU A 62 -26.36 12.40 -0.30
C GLU A 62 -25.58 11.34 0.47
N VAL A 63 -25.58 11.47 1.80
CA VAL A 63 -25.06 10.48 2.73
C VAL A 63 -26.19 10.10 3.68
N LEU A 64 -26.47 8.80 3.78
CA LEU A 64 -27.45 8.25 4.70
C LEU A 64 -26.73 7.62 5.90
N VAL A 65 -27.28 7.81 7.10
CA VAL A 65 -26.68 7.30 8.34
C VAL A 65 -27.75 6.49 9.08
N TYR A 66 -27.56 5.18 9.12
CA TYR A 66 -28.39 4.27 9.89
C TYR A 66 -27.86 4.14 11.31
N VAL A 67 -28.71 4.38 12.29
CA VAL A 67 -28.38 4.21 13.72
C VAL A 67 -29.30 3.13 14.29
N PRO A 68 -28.74 1.97 14.74
CA PRO A 68 -29.56 0.90 15.32
C PRO A 68 -30.17 1.34 16.65
N GLN A 69 -31.35 0.84 16.98
CA GLN A 69 -32.05 1.22 18.21
C GLN A 69 -31.27 0.86 19.47
N GLN A 70 -30.39 -0.14 19.40
CA GLN A 70 -29.51 -0.57 20.49
C GLN A 70 -28.38 0.45 20.79
N TYR A 71 -28.14 1.41 19.91
CA TYR A 71 -27.17 2.46 20.18
C TYR A 71 -27.71 3.43 21.23
N ASP A 72 -27.04 3.52 22.36
CA ASP A 72 -27.45 4.35 23.48
C ASP A 72 -26.59 5.61 23.69
N GLY A 73 -25.49 5.74 22.95
CA GLY A 73 -24.54 6.85 23.02
C GLY A 73 -23.55 6.72 24.19
N SER A 74 -23.58 5.65 24.98
CA SER A 74 -22.68 5.47 26.12
C SER A 74 -21.27 5.07 25.72
N GLN A 75 -21.12 4.41 24.57
CA GLN A 75 -19.86 3.97 24.00
C GLN A 75 -19.85 4.27 22.49
N PRO A 76 -18.66 4.47 21.88
CA PRO A 76 -18.54 4.55 20.45
C PRO A 76 -19.04 3.27 19.76
N ALA A 77 -19.84 3.39 18.71
CA ALA A 77 -20.35 2.27 17.94
C ALA A 77 -19.31 1.75 16.94
N CYS A 78 -19.43 0.47 16.58
CA CYS A 78 -18.79 -0.04 15.38
C CYS A 78 -19.31 0.67 14.12
N LEU A 79 -18.59 0.59 13.02
CA LEU A 79 -18.90 1.30 11.77
C LEU A 79 -19.01 0.32 10.59
N LEU A 80 -20.05 0.49 9.79
CA LEU A 80 -20.17 -0.07 8.44
C LEU A 80 -20.27 1.07 7.42
N VAL A 81 -19.31 1.18 6.50
CA VAL A 81 -19.43 2.10 5.35
C VAL A 81 -19.85 1.31 4.12
N CYS A 82 -20.86 1.80 3.39
CA CYS A 82 -21.33 1.19 2.15
C CYS A 82 -21.39 2.23 1.03
N MET A 83 -20.80 1.92 -0.12
CA MET A 83 -20.90 2.74 -1.32
C MET A 83 -22.23 2.54 -2.04
N ASP A 84 -22.62 3.56 -2.85
CA ASP A 84 -23.88 3.59 -3.65
C ASP A 84 -25.17 3.61 -2.82
N GLY A 85 -25.13 4.17 -1.61
CA GLY A 85 -26.30 4.25 -0.74
C GLY A 85 -26.61 2.94 0.01
N ILE A 86 -27.86 2.77 0.45
CA ILE A 86 -28.28 1.57 1.19
C ILE A 86 -28.44 0.40 0.21
N LEU A 87 -27.42 -0.44 0.13
CA LEU A 87 -27.44 -1.70 -0.61
C LEU A 87 -27.73 -2.89 0.33
N TYR A 88 -27.96 -4.07 -0.23
CA TYR A 88 -28.00 -5.38 0.47
C TYR A 88 -29.11 -5.54 1.51
N ASP A 89 -30.17 -4.72 1.46
CA ASP A 89 -31.15 -4.62 2.57
C ASP A 89 -30.43 -4.41 3.94
N ALA A 90 -29.31 -3.67 3.90
CA ALA A 90 -28.34 -3.61 4.98
C ALA A 90 -28.95 -3.21 6.32
N THR A 91 -29.85 -2.24 6.35
CA THR A 91 -30.52 -1.81 7.61
C THR A 91 -31.32 -2.93 8.25
N THR A 92 -32.06 -3.73 7.45
CA THR A 92 -32.81 -4.89 7.94
C THR A 92 -31.88 -6.00 8.44
N VAL A 93 -30.82 -6.29 7.71
CA VAL A 93 -29.83 -7.30 8.08
C VAL A 93 -29.10 -6.90 9.36
N MET A 94 -28.70 -5.63 9.47
CA MET A 94 -28.05 -5.10 10.67
C MET A 94 -28.97 -5.18 11.89
N ASP A 95 -30.24 -4.76 11.78
CA ASP A 95 -31.22 -4.91 12.85
C ASP A 95 -31.28 -6.34 13.38
N ASN A 96 -31.37 -7.31 12.47
CA ASN A 96 -31.52 -8.72 12.83
C ASN A 96 -30.25 -9.30 13.43
N LEU A 97 -29.08 -9.06 12.83
CA LEU A 97 -27.80 -9.59 13.33
C LEU A 97 -27.35 -8.94 14.64
N ILE A 98 -27.65 -7.67 14.86
CA ILE A 98 -27.41 -6.99 16.14
C ILE A 98 -28.34 -7.57 17.22
N ALA A 99 -29.62 -7.78 16.88
CA ALA A 99 -30.60 -8.35 17.83
C ALA A 99 -30.25 -9.78 18.26
N THR A 100 -29.63 -10.57 17.38
CA THR A 100 -29.19 -11.95 17.68
C THR A 100 -27.78 -12.03 18.26
N GLY A 101 -27.06 -10.90 18.35
CA GLY A 101 -25.67 -10.86 18.85
C GLY A 101 -24.65 -11.43 17.85
N GLU A 102 -25.02 -11.62 16.58
CA GLU A 102 -24.12 -12.08 15.51
C GLU A 102 -23.28 -10.94 14.91
N MET A 103 -23.66 -9.70 15.22
CA MET A 103 -22.96 -8.48 14.86
C MET A 103 -22.98 -7.50 16.05
N PRO A 104 -21.89 -6.77 16.32
CA PRO A 104 -21.89 -5.75 17.37
C PRO A 104 -22.82 -4.59 17.01
N VAL A 105 -23.13 -3.71 17.98
CA VAL A 105 -23.85 -2.47 17.73
C VAL A 105 -23.06 -1.62 16.73
N THR A 106 -23.59 -1.49 15.52
CA THR A 106 -22.88 -0.91 14.38
C THR A 106 -23.72 0.18 13.73
N ILE A 107 -23.16 1.36 13.54
CA ILE A 107 -23.75 2.44 12.75
C ILE A 107 -23.38 2.25 11.27
N GLY A 108 -24.37 2.36 10.38
CA GLY A 108 -24.19 2.29 8.94
C GLY A 108 -24.05 3.68 8.32
N VAL A 109 -23.03 3.90 7.50
CA VAL A 109 -22.83 5.14 6.73
C VAL A 109 -22.83 4.79 5.25
N PHE A 110 -23.82 5.27 4.53
CA PHE A 110 -24.11 4.92 3.15
C PHE A 110 -23.83 6.11 2.24
N VAL A 111 -22.79 6.00 1.43
CA VAL A 111 -22.20 7.12 0.70
C VAL A 111 -22.51 7.01 -0.79
N ASN A 112 -23.34 7.92 -1.30
CA ASN A 112 -23.56 8.04 -2.74
C ASN A 112 -22.35 8.70 -3.43
N PRO A 113 -22.08 8.35 -4.71
CA PRO A 113 -21.05 9.03 -5.47
C PRO A 113 -21.40 10.49 -5.73
N GLY A 114 -20.38 11.32 -5.93
CA GLY A 114 -20.57 12.74 -6.22
C GLY A 114 -21.14 12.97 -7.62
N ILE A 115 -22.02 13.96 -7.72
CA ILE A 115 -22.59 14.45 -8.97
C ILE A 115 -22.24 15.93 -9.09
N VAL A 116 -21.83 16.36 -10.27
CA VAL A 116 -21.60 17.77 -10.59
C VAL A 116 -22.79 18.28 -11.41
N TYR A 117 -23.37 19.36 -10.95
CA TYR A 117 -24.48 20.05 -11.63
C TYR A 117 -24.00 21.38 -12.19
N ASP A 118 -24.66 21.86 -13.25
CA ASP A 118 -24.50 23.23 -13.74
C ASP A 118 -25.42 24.21 -12.97
N HIS A 119 -25.37 25.49 -13.41
CA HIS A 119 -26.20 26.54 -12.83
C HIS A 119 -27.70 26.34 -13.03
N SER A 120 -28.12 25.46 -13.96
CA SER A 120 -29.53 25.11 -14.24
C SER A 120 -29.96 23.84 -13.50
N GLN A 121 -29.12 23.31 -12.62
CA GLN A 121 -29.30 22.03 -11.91
C GLN A 121 -29.37 20.80 -12.87
N GLU A 122 -28.80 20.92 -14.06
CA GLU A 122 -28.61 19.78 -14.94
C GLU A 122 -27.31 19.05 -14.64
N VAL A 123 -27.32 17.71 -14.73
CA VAL A 123 -26.15 16.89 -14.46
C VAL A 123 -25.10 17.09 -15.55
N VAL A 124 -23.92 17.56 -15.15
CA VAL A 124 -22.76 17.74 -16.03
C VAL A 124 -21.84 16.52 -15.97
N ARG A 125 -21.66 15.93 -14.79
CA ARG A 125 -20.72 14.82 -14.60
C ARG A 125 -21.12 13.93 -13.43
N TYR A 126 -21.09 12.62 -13.67
CA TYR A 126 -21.15 11.60 -12.63
C TYR A 126 -19.73 11.21 -12.22
N ASN A 127 -19.40 11.36 -10.95
CA ASN A 127 -18.05 11.07 -10.45
C ASN A 127 -17.84 9.61 -10.02
N ARG A 128 -18.85 8.74 -10.09
CA ARG A 128 -18.80 7.39 -9.54
C ARG A 128 -17.53 6.63 -9.92
N CYS A 129 -17.21 6.54 -11.22
CA CYS A 129 -16.01 5.83 -11.67
C CYS A 129 -14.71 6.55 -11.27
N LYS A 130 -14.73 7.89 -11.17
CA LYS A 130 -13.56 8.64 -10.70
C LYS A 130 -13.28 8.38 -9.22
N GLU A 131 -14.32 8.27 -8.41
CA GLU A 131 -14.21 8.14 -6.96
C GLU A 131 -14.01 6.68 -6.54
N PHE A 132 -14.79 5.76 -7.10
CA PHE A 132 -14.86 4.38 -6.67
C PHE A 132 -13.87 3.46 -7.40
N ASP A 133 -13.58 3.70 -8.68
CA ASP A 133 -12.57 2.89 -9.41
C ASP A 133 -11.15 3.44 -9.25
N SER A 134 -10.95 4.45 -8.39
CA SER A 134 -9.60 4.92 -8.03
C SER A 134 -8.87 3.87 -7.22
N THR A 135 -7.61 3.62 -7.59
CA THR A 135 -6.74 2.64 -6.93
C THR A 135 -5.74 3.28 -5.97
N ASP A 136 -5.95 4.54 -5.62
CA ASP A 136 -5.19 5.30 -4.63
C ASP A 136 -5.97 5.51 -3.31
N ASP A 137 -5.40 6.27 -2.37
CA ASP A 137 -5.99 6.53 -1.05
C ASP A 137 -6.99 7.70 -1.03
N THR A 138 -7.25 8.34 -2.17
CA THR A 138 -8.04 9.59 -2.23
C THR A 138 -9.43 9.42 -1.62
N PHE A 139 -10.11 8.30 -1.93
CA PHE A 139 -11.44 8.05 -1.37
C PHE A 139 -11.39 7.73 0.13
N ALA A 140 -10.33 7.08 0.60
CA ALA A 140 -10.13 6.85 2.04
C ALA A 140 -9.97 8.17 2.80
N ARG A 141 -9.14 9.09 2.28
CA ARG A 141 -8.97 10.44 2.85
C ARG A 141 -10.29 11.22 2.84
N PHE A 142 -11.08 11.10 1.77
CA PHE A 142 -12.40 11.72 1.70
C PHE A 142 -13.33 11.21 2.81
N LEU A 143 -13.40 9.89 3.03
CA LEU A 143 -14.19 9.33 4.12
C LEU A 143 -13.71 9.86 5.48
N GLU A 144 -12.40 9.80 5.73
CA GLU A 144 -11.78 10.18 7.01
C GLU A 144 -11.97 11.66 7.35
N THR A 145 -11.78 12.55 6.36
CA THR A 145 -11.68 14.00 6.64
C THR A 145 -12.98 14.76 6.38
N GLU A 146 -13.90 14.23 5.57
CA GLU A 146 -15.10 14.96 5.17
C GLU A 146 -16.40 14.27 5.57
N VAL A 147 -16.49 12.93 5.42
CA VAL A 147 -17.73 12.19 5.69
C VAL A 147 -17.88 11.85 7.16
N LEU A 148 -16.91 11.10 7.73
CA LEU A 148 -17.02 10.57 9.09
C LEU A 148 -17.08 11.69 10.16
N PRO A 149 -16.31 12.79 10.09
CA PRO A 149 -16.46 13.89 11.04
C PRO A 149 -17.84 14.56 11.00
N ARG A 150 -18.48 14.58 9.83
CA ARG A 150 -19.84 15.10 9.69
C ARG A 150 -20.87 14.18 10.36
N VAL A 151 -20.68 12.86 10.25
CA VAL A 151 -21.53 11.86 10.93
C VAL A 151 -21.42 12.00 12.45
N GLU A 152 -20.20 12.13 12.99
CA GLU A 152 -19.98 12.31 14.44
C GLU A 152 -20.56 13.64 14.99
N GLY A 153 -20.82 14.63 14.13
CA GLY A 153 -21.53 15.85 14.47
C GLY A 153 -23.06 15.72 14.51
N MET A 154 -23.62 14.58 14.10
CA MET A 154 -25.08 14.36 14.04
C MET A 154 -25.63 13.88 15.38
N GLN A 155 -26.92 14.06 15.55
CA GLN A 155 -27.69 13.55 16.67
C GLN A 155 -28.85 12.69 16.18
N THR A 156 -29.16 11.65 16.95
CA THR A 156 -30.35 10.81 16.74
C THR A 156 -31.62 11.63 16.98
N GLU A 157 -32.77 11.14 16.55
CA GLU A 157 -34.08 11.74 16.86
C GLU A 157 -34.30 11.88 18.39
N GLN A 158 -33.67 11.04 19.18
CA GLN A 158 -33.71 11.07 20.66
C GLN A 158 -32.65 12.01 21.27
N GLY A 159 -31.89 12.76 20.46
CA GLY A 159 -30.87 13.71 20.90
C GLY A 159 -29.56 13.07 21.37
N LYS A 160 -29.30 11.78 21.06
CA LYS A 160 -28.01 11.14 21.35
C LYS A 160 -26.98 11.56 20.29
N THR A 161 -25.83 12.02 20.71
CA THR A 161 -24.72 12.34 19.80
C THR A 161 -24.10 11.04 19.23
N ILE A 162 -23.87 11.01 17.93
CA ILE A 162 -23.22 9.87 17.28
C ILE A 162 -21.72 9.89 17.60
N SER A 163 -21.20 8.76 18.07
CA SER A 163 -19.79 8.52 18.29
C SER A 163 -19.37 7.22 17.63
N LEU A 164 -18.30 7.24 16.84
CA LEU A 164 -17.78 6.11 16.09
C LEU A 164 -16.45 5.63 16.67
N SER A 165 -16.29 4.32 16.81
CA SER A 165 -15.00 3.75 17.22
C SER A 165 -13.91 4.14 16.22
N GLN A 166 -12.73 4.49 16.73
CA GLN A 166 -11.56 4.79 15.91
C GLN A 166 -10.65 3.56 15.71
N ASP A 167 -10.95 2.43 16.37
CA ASP A 167 -10.21 1.18 16.16
C ASP A 167 -10.60 0.59 14.78
N PRO A 168 -9.64 0.34 13.87
CA PRO A 168 -9.93 -0.31 12.58
C PRO A 168 -10.58 -1.68 12.74
N ASN A 169 -10.37 -2.36 13.87
CA ASN A 169 -11.02 -3.64 14.18
C ASN A 169 -12.54 -3.53 14.35
N ASP A 170 -13.05 -2.35 14.63
CA ASP A 170 -14.47 -2.04 14.80
C ASP A 170 -15.12 -1.53 13.51
N ARG A 171 -14.38 -1.53 12.38
CA ARG A 171 -14.81 -0.89 11.15
C ARG A 171 -14.81 -1.85 9.95
N CYS A 172 -15.95 -1.87 9.28
CA CYS A 172 -16.22 -2.64 8.06
C CYS A 172 -16.52 -1.70 6.90
N ILE A 173 -16.10 -2.06 5.69
CA ILE A 173 -16.41 -1.31 4.47
C ILE A 173 -16.89 -2.27 3.38
N THR A 174 -17.90 -1.84 2.59
CA THR A 174 -18.55 -2.70 1.60
C THR A 174 -19.03 -1.92 0.39
N GLY A 175 -19.21 -2.63 -0.72
CA GLY A 175 -19.81 -2.08 -1.92
C GLY A 175 -19.90 -3.11 -3.05
N ALA A 176 -20.61 -2.73 -4.11
CA ALA A 176 -20.81 -3.55 -5.29
C ALA A 176 -20.15 -2.93 -6.52
N SER A 177 -19.60 -3.77 -7.41
CA SER A 177 -19.01 -3.33 -8.68
C SER A 177 -17.87 -2.31 -8.43
N SER A 178 -17.96 -1.09 -8.96
CA SER A 178 -17.06 0.01 -8.61
C SER A 178 -17.02 0.26 -7.09
N GLY A 179 -18.13 0.14 -6.38
CA GLY A 179 -18.17 0.21 -4.92
C GLY A 179 -17.40 -0.93 -4.25
N GLY A 180 -17.35 -2.12 -4.87
CA GLY A 180 -16.61 -3.28 -4.36
C GLY A 180 -15.09 -3.07 -4.42
N ILE A 181 -14.56 -2.58 -5.53
CA ILE A 181 -13.13 -2.22 -5.60
C ILE A 181 -12.81 -1.02 -4.70
N ALA A 182 -13.72 -0.03 -4.57
CA ALA A 182 -13.54 1.07 -3.64
C ALA A 182 -13.40 0.59 -2.20
N ALA A 183 -14.28 -0.33 -1.76
CA ALA A 183 -14.22 -0.92 -0.42
C ALA A 183 -12.87 -1.57 -0.14
N PHE A 184 -12.38 -2.38 -1.09
CA PHE A 184 -11.06 -2.98 -1.00
C PHE A 184 -9.93 -1.93 -1.01
N SER A 185 -9.95 -0.99 -1.96
CA SER A 185 -8.91 0.04 -2.09
C SER A 185 -8.78 0.87 -0.82
N VAL A 186 -9.90 1.31 -0.23
CA VAL A 186 -9.91 2.08 1.02
C VAL A 186 -9.23 1.30 2.15
N ALA A 187 -9.67 0.08 2.41
CA ALA A 187 -9.12 -0.73 3.50
C ALA A 187 -7.65 -1.14 3.22
N TRP A 188 -7.32 -1.41 1.96
CA TRP A 188 -5.97 -1.83 1.60
C TRP A 188 -4.95 -0.69 1.69
N HIS A 189 -5.32 0.54 1.32
CA HIS A 189 -4.46 1.71 1.49
C HIS A 189 -4.43 2.21 2.93
N ARG A 190 -5.55 2.11 3.65
CA ARG A 190 -5.71 2.61 5.02
C ARG A 190 -6.20 1.50 5.96
N PRO A 191 -5.36 0.47 6.22
CA PRO A 191 -5.69 -0.61 7.17
C PRO A 191 -5.79 -0.11 8.62
N ASP A 192 -5.35 1.10 8.89
CA ASP A 192 -5.55 1.85 10.13
C ASP A 192 -6.96 2.44 10.27
N LEU A 193 -7.76 2.45 9.19
CA LEU A 193 -9.17 2.91 9.20
C LEU A 193 -10.17 1.75 9.17
N PHE A 194 -9.87 0.67 8.44
CA PHE A 194 -10.77 -0.47 8.25
C PHE A 194 -10.01 -1.78 8.21
N SER A 195 -10.51 -2.81 8.90
CA SER A 195 -9.94 -4.16 8.87
C SER A 195 -10.87 -5.21 8.24
N ARG A 196 -12.13 -4.89 7.95
CA ARG A 196 -13.11 -5.81 7.39
C ARG A 196 -13.66 -5.30 6.08
N VAL A 197 -13.66 -6.14 5.05
CA VAL A 197 -14.08 -5.79 3.69
C VAL A 197 -15.08 -6.81 3.17
N TYR A 198 -16.22 -6.32 2.67
CA TYR A 198 -17.10 -7.10 1.81
C TYR A 198 -17.12 -6.49 0.41
N THR A 199 -16.70 -7.25 -0.60
CA THR A 199 -16.75 -6.86 -2.02
C THR A 199 -17.68 -7.78 -2.79
N SER A 200 -18.70 -7.22 -3.44
CA SER A 200 -19.65 -7.94 -4.26
C SER A 200 -19.46 -7.52 -5.72
N VAL A 201 -19.37 -8.49 -6.64
CA VAL A 201 -19.13 -8.29 -8.08
C VAL A 201 -18.06 -7.22 -8.36
N GLY A 202 -16.94 -7.26 -7.62
CA GLY A 202 -15.94 -6.20 -7.58
C GLY A 202 -15.29 -5.89 -8.93
N THR A 203 -15.13 -4.61 -9.27
CA THR A 203 -14.56 -4.14 -10.55
C THR A 203 -13.03 -4.21 -10.55
N PHE A 204 -12.46 -5.40 -10.38
CA PHE A 204 -11.01 -5.60 -10.44
C PHE A 204 -10.46 -5.76 -11.88
N VAL A 205 -11.24 -5.31 -12.87
CA VAL A 205 -10.89 -5.35 -14.30
C VAL A 205 -10.07 -4.14 -14.73
N ALA A 206 -9.68 -4.11 -16.02
CA ALA A 206 -8.83 -3.06 -16.61
C ALA A 206 -9.58 -1.72 -16.83
N MET A 207 -10.38 -1.26 -15.87
CA MET A 207 -11.14 -0.02 -16.00
C MET A 207 -10.31 1.21 -15.62
N ARG A 208 -9.70 1.22 -14.44
CA ARG A 208 -8.81 2.28 -13.96
C ARG A 208 -7.59 1.73 -13.21
N GLY A 209 -7.05 0.61 -13.68
CA GLY A 209 -5.90 -0.04 -13.04
C GLY A 209 -6.25 -1.10 -12.01
N GLY A 210 -7.53 -1.43 -11.80
CA GLY A 210 -7.95 -2.48 -10.88
C GLY A 210 -7.34 -3.85 -11.18
N ASN A 211 -7.09 -4.13 -12.45
CA ASN A 211 -6.42 -5.34 -12.94
C ASN A 211 -4.97 -5.50 -12.48
N ASN A 212 -4.36 -4.45 -11.91
CA ASN A 212 -3.00 -4.52 -11.35
C ASN A 212 -2.98 -5.10 -9.93
N TYR A 213 -4.08 -5.02 -9.19
CA TYR A 213 -4.16 -5.46 -7.81
C TYR A 213 -3.72 -6.91 -7.58
N PRO A 214 -4.13 -7.92 -8.39
CA PRO A 214 -3.70 -9.29 -8.14
C PRO A 214 -2.17 -9.46 -8.11
N ALA A 215 -1.45 -8.76 -8.99
CA ALA A 215 0.01 -8.80 -9.02
C ALA A 215 0.64 -8.03 -7.85
N ILE A 216 0.07 -6.87 -7.51
CA ILE A 216 0.59 -6.00 -6.44
C ILE A 216 0.34 -6.62 -5.07
N VAL A 217 -0.84 -7.16 -4.80
CA VAL A 217 -1.19 -7.85 -3.55
C VAL A 217 -0.23 -9.00 -3.26
N ARG A 218 0.14 -9.80 -4.29
CA ARG A 218 1.12 -10.89 -4.14
C ARG A 218 2.52 -10.44 -3.74
N LYS A 219 2.88 -9.21 -4.08
CA LYS A 219 4.20 -8.62 -3.80
C LYS A 219 4.23 -7.82 -2.52
N THR A 220 3.07 -7.36 -2.06
CA THR A 220 2.96 -6.50 -0.89
C THR A 220 2.90 -7.33 0.40
N GLU A 221 3.58 -6.85 1.42
CA GLU A 221 3.45 -7.38 2.77
C GLU A 221 1.98 -7.36 3.20
N PRO A 222 1.43 -8.48 3.74
CA PRO A 222 0.01 -8.55 4.10
C PRO A 222 -0.33 -7.55 5.18
N LYS A 223 -1.55 -7.02 5.10
CA LYS A 223 -2.14 -6.06 6.03
C LYS A 223 -3.17 -6.77 6.91
N PRO A 224 -3.55 -6.25 8.08
CA PRO A 224 -4.52 -6.88 8.97
C PRO A 224 -5.95 -6.72 8.43
N LEU A 225 -6.24 -7.41 7.34
CA LEU A 225 -7.54 -7.35 6.67
C LEU A 225 -8.20 -8.73 6.62
N ARG A 226 -9.51 -8.74 6.85
CA ARG A 226 -10.41 -9.87 6.63
C ARG A 226 -11.34 -9.53 5.48
N ILE A 227 -11.41 -10.37 4.45
CA ILE A 227 -12.04 -10.04 3.17
C ILE A 227 -13.08 -11.12 2.82
N TYR A 228 -14.32 -10.71 2.59
CA TYR A 228 -15.35 -11.59 2.04
C TYR A 228 -15.67 -11.14 0.62
N MET A 229 -15.66 -12.08 -0.32
CA MET A 229 -15.91 -11.83 -1.74
C MET A 229 -17.19 -12.50 -2.20
N GLN A 230 -17.96 -11.85 -3.04
CA GLN A 230 -19.09 -12.47 -3.73
C GLN A 230 -19.04 -12.11 -5.21
N ASP A 231 -19.21 -13.10 -6.06
CA ASP A 231 -19.39 -12.91 -7.49
C ASP A 231 -20.11 -14.13 -8.10
N GLY A 232 -20.48 -14.03 -9.37
CA GLY A 232 -21.19 -15.07 -10.07
C GLY A 232 -20.59 -15.43 -11.43
N TRP A 233 -20.73 -16.71 -11.78
CA TRP A 233 -20.20 -17.26 -13.02
C TRP A 233 -20.69 -16.57 -14.30
N TYR A 234 -21.85 -15.93 -14.27
CA TYR A 234 -22.43 -15.19 -15.39
C TYR A 234 -22.29 -13.68 -15.24
N ASP A 235 -21.26 -13.22 -14.53
CA ASP A 235 -20.94 -11.79 -14.43
C ASP A 235 -20.51 -11.22 -15.79
N VAL A 236 -20.34 -9.92 -15.87
CA VAL A 236 -20.08 -9.20 -17.12
C VAL A 236 -18.76 -9.65 -17.75
N TRP A 237 -18.85 -10.07 -18.99
CA TRP A 237 -17.72 -10.14 -19.90
C TRP A 237 -17.71 -8.89 -20.78
N ASN A 238 -16.60 -8.15 -20.77
CA ASN A 238 -16.45 -6.95 -21.58
C ASN A 238 -15.16 -7.03 -22.41
N PRO A 239 -15.24 -6.92 -23.76
CA PRO A 239 -14.07 -7.07 -24.62
C PRO A 239 -13.00 -5.99 -24.43
N ILE A 240 -13.33 -4.86 -23.75
CA ILE A 240 -12.41 -3.74 -23.52
C ILE A 240 -11.78 -3.84 -22.14
N PHE A 241 -12.59 -4.13 -21.10
CA PHE A 241 -12.13 -4.08 -19.71
C PHE A 241 -11.78 -5.46 -19.14
N GLY A 242 -12.28 -6.55 -19.73
CA GLY A 242 -12.04 -7.92 -19.27
C GLY A 242 -13.27 -8.55 -18.61
N GLU A 243 -13.07 -9.61 -17.89
CA GLU A 243 -14.09 -10.49 -17.35
C GLU A 243 -14.13 -10.37 -15.82
N TRP A 244 -15.26 -9.90 -15.26
CA TRP A 244 -15.36 -9.59 -13.83
C TRP A 244 -15.09 -10.80 -12.95
N PHE A 245 -15.76 -11.92 -13.22
CA PHE A 245 -15.60 -13.14 -12.43
C PHE A 245 -14.15 -13.66 -12.43
N GLU A 246 -13.49 -13.69 -13.59
CA GLU A 246 -12.10 -14.10 -13.72
C GLU A 246 -11.15 -13.22 -12.89
N TYR A 247 -11.35 -11.90 -12.90
CA TYR A 247 -10.55 -11.00 -12.09
C TYR A 247 -10.83 -11.13 -10.59
N ASN A 248 -12.06 -11.44 -10.18
CA ASN A 248 -12.37 -11.76 -8.78
C ASN A 248 -11.70 -13.07 -8.34
N LEU A 249 -11.64 -14.10 -9.20
CA LEU A 249 -10.86 -15.32 -8.95
C LEU A 249 -9.35 -15.03 -8.84
N LEU A 250 -8.81 -14.16 -9.68
CA LEU A 250 -7.40 -13.73 -9.60
C LEU A 250 -7.12 -12.98 -8.30
N MET A 251 -8.04 -12.14 -7.85
CA MET A 251 -7.93 -11.46 -6.56
C MET A 251 -7.94 -12.43 -5.38
N GLU A 252 -8.88 -13.39 -5.35
CA GLU A 252 -8.91 -14.42 -4.32
C GLU A 252 -7.60 -15.22 -4.29
N SER A 253 -7.11 -15.63 -5.46
CA SER A 253 -5.83 -16.32 -5.58
C SER A 253 -4.66 -15.47 -5.06
N ALA A 254 -4.71 -14.15 -5.25
CA ALA A 254 -3.71 -13.24 -4.72
C ALA A 254 -3.80 -13.10 -3.19
N PHE A 255 -5.01 -12.99 -2.64
CA PHE A 255 -5.23 -12.93 -1.20
C PHE A 255 -4.75 -14.20 -0.50
N ASN A 256 -5.11 -15.37 -1.03
CA ASN A 256 -4.65 -16.66 -0.49
C ASN A 256 -3.12 -16.77 -0.53
N PHE A 257 -2.48 -16.37 -1.63
CA PHE A 257 -1.02 -16.37 -1.75
C PHE A 257 -0.37 -15.39 -0.75
N ALA A 258 -0.95 -14.21 -0.58
CA ALA A 258 -0.44 -13.20 0.34
C ALA A 258 -0.81 -13.49 1.82
N GLY A 259 -1.57 -14.55 2.10
CA GLY A 259 -1.89 -14.98 3.45
C GLY A 259 -3.02 -14.19 4.11
N TYR A 260 -3.84 -13.49 3.36
CA TYR A 260 -5.02 -12.81 3.90
C TYR A 260 -6.07 -13.81 4.38
N GLU A 261 -6.82 -13.44 5.41
CA GLU A 261 -8.01 -14.14 5.84
C GLU A 261 -9.15 -13.82 4.84
N VAL A 262 -9.42 -14.75 3.92
CA VAL A 262 -10.40 -14.57 2.85
C VAL A 262 -11.45 -15.67 2.83
N ALA A 263 -12.70 -15.29 2.57
CA ALA A 263 -13.79 -16.19 2.23
C ALA A 263 -14.55 -15.67 1.00
N HIS A 264 -15.24 -16.55 0.35
CA HIS A 264 -16.02 -16.20 -0.84
C HIS A 264 -17.35 -16.94 -0.93
N LEU A 265 -18.25 -16.37 -1.69
CA LEU A 265 -19.42 -17.05 -2.25
C LEU A 265 -19.39 -16.89 -3.77
N TRP A 266 -19.03 -17.95 -4.49
CA TRP A 266 -19.13 -18.02 -5.94
C TRP A 266 -20.41 -18.76 -6.33
N ASP A 267 -21.28 -18.10 -7.09
CA ASP A 267 -22.56 -18.66 -7.50
C ASP A 267 -22.75 -18.61 -9.03
N ARG A 268 -23.98 -18.83 -9.51
CA ARG A 268 -24.35 -18.68 -10.92
C ARG A 268 -25.02 -17.33 -11.21
N GLY A 269 -24.75 -16.34 -10.36
CA GLY A 269 -25.26 -14.98 -10.54
C GLY A 269 -24.63 -14.26 -11.75
N ASN A 270 -25.27 -13.17 -12.08
CA ASN A 270 -24.75 -12.18 -13.02
C ASN A 270 -24.38 -10.89 -12.27
N HIS A 271 -23.99 -9.83 -12.98
CA HIS A 271 -23.67 -8.52 -12.41
C HIS A 271 -24.88 -7.83 -11.79
N SER A 272 -25.36 -8.36 -10.68
CA SER A 272 -26.57 -7.86 -10.02
C SER A 272 -26.41 -7.83 -8.51
N ILE A 273 -26.84 -6.72 -7.91
CA ILE A 273 -26.86 -6.52 -6.46
C ILE A 273 -27.67 -7.61 -5.72
N LYS A 274 -28.61 -8.27 -6.39
CA LYS A 274 -29.45 -9.34 -5.82
C LYS A 274 -28.59 -10.44 -5.17
N TYR A 275 -27.52 -10.86 -5.83
CA TYR A 275 -26.68 -11.95 -5.33
C TYR A 275 -25.82 -11.48 -4.17
N GLY A 276 -25.33 -10.24 -4.22
CA GLY A 276 -24.68 -9.59 -3.09
C GLY A 276 -25.60 -9.46 -1.88
N THR A 277 -26.88 -9.15 -2.09
CA THR A 277 -27.90 -9.10 -1.02
C THR A 277 -28.09 -10.46 -0.36
N LEU A 278 -28.15 -11.53 -1.14
CA LEU A 278 -28.28 -12.91 -0.61
C LEU A 278 -27.03 -13.35 0.19
N ALA A 279 -25.87 -12.87 -0.18
CA ALA A 279 -24.61 -13.19 0.51
C ALA A 279 -24.36 -12.33 1.76
N PHE A 280 -24.95 -11.15 1.84
CA PHE A 280 -24.61 -10.14 2.83
C PHE A 280 -24.75 -10.60 4.29
N PRO A 281 -25.82 -11.31 4.73
CA PRO A 281 -25.91 -11.79 6.11
C PRO A 281 -24.74 -12.69 6.52
N ASP A 282 -24.36 -13.62 5.65
CA ASP A 282 -23.23 -14.51 5.95
C ASP A 282 -21.89 -13.80 5.86
N ALA A 283 -21.77 -12.84 4.93
CA ALA A 283 -20.58 -12.00 4.87
C ALA A 283 -20.39 -11.24 6.18
N MET A 284 -21.46 -10.65 6.72
CA MET A 284 -21.41 -9.96 8.02
C MET A 284 -21.08 -10.91 9.17
N ARG A 285 -21.73 -12.08 9.30
CA ARG A 285 -21.40 -13.08 10.32
C ARG A 285 -19.94 -13.51 10.24
N TRP A 286 -19.45 -13.75 9.04
CA TRP A 286 -18.07 -14.19 8.83
C TRP A 286 -17.06 -13.07 9.12
N LEU A 287 -17.34 -11.83 8.71
CA LEU A 287 -16.47 -10.68 8.97
C LEU A 287 -16.40 -10.33 10.46
N TRP A 288 -17.51 -10.43 11.18
CA TRP A 288 -17.59 -10.13 12.62
C TRP A 288 -17.33 -11.35 13.53
N ARG A 289 -17.06 -12.55 12.95
CA ARG A 289 -16.78 -13.72 13.77
C ARG A 289 -15.61 -13.50 14.72
N GLY A 290 -15.78 -13.90 15.97
CA GLY A 290 -14.75 -13.79 16.99
C GLY A 290 -14.52 -12.37 17.52
N TYR A 291 -15.30 -11.37 17.05
CA TYR A 291 -15.24 -10.02 17.61
C TYR A 291 -15.43 -10.06 19.15
N PRO A 292 -14.64 -9.32 19.95
CA PRO A 292 -13.74 -8.21 19.57
C PRO A 292 -12.27 -8.60 19.31
N ALA A 293 -11.95 -9.88 19.15
CA ALA A 293 -10.59 -10.28 18.80
C ALA A 293 -10.12 -9.55 17.52
N LYS A 294 -8.86 -9.11 17.52
CA LYS A 294 -8.28 -8.35 16.40
C LYS A 294 -8.12 -9.23 15.17
N VAL A 295 -8.26 -8.58 14.01
CA VAL A 295 -7.85 -9.16 12.73
C VAL A 295 -6.33 -9.05 12.63
N GLU A 296 -5.67 -10.20 12.51
CA GLU A 296 -4.22 -10.28 12.49
C GLU A 296 -3.69 -10.23 11.05
N LYS A 297 -2.43 -9.81 10.89
CA LYS A 297 -1.70 -9.95 9.63
C LYS A 297 -1.47 -11.42 9.31
N GLY A 298 -1.68 -11.82 8.07
CA GLY A 298 -1.30 -13.13 7.58
C GLY A 298 0.20 -13.25 7.29
N ILE A 299 0.61 -14.45 6.88
CA ILE A 299 1.98 -14.74 6.44
C ILE A 299 1.97 -14.96 4.94
N SER A 300 2.71 -14.14 4.21
CA SER A 300 2.81 -14.23 2.75
C SER A 300 3.64 -15.43 2.30
N ASN A 301 3.19 -16.11 1.24
CA ASN A 301 3.98 -17.12 0.53
C ASN A 301 5.04 -16.52 -0.41
N ASN A 302 5.22 -15.21 -0.40
CA ASN A 302 6.23 -14.53 -1.21
C ASN A 302 7.64 -14.78 -0.64
N GLY A 303 8.44 -15.60 -1.33
CA GLY A 303 9.78 -15.96 -0.89
C GLY A 303 10.74 -14.77 -0.69
N MET A 304 10.56 -13.67 -1.44
CA MET A 304 11.37 -12.46 -1.21
C MET A 304 11.02 -11.83 0.15
N LEU A 305 9.72 -11.66 0.45
CA LEU A 305 9.29 -11.14 1.75
C LEU A 305 9.79 -12.03 2.90
N GLN A 306 9.65 -13.35 2.78
CA GLN A 306 10.14 -14.31 3.79
C GLN A 306 11.65 -14.24 4.00
N THR A 307 12.41 -13.93 2.94
CA THR A 307 13.86 -13.82 3.01
C THR A 307 14.32 -12.53 3.67
N ILE A 308 13.71 -11.39 3.30
CA ILE A 308 14.20 -10.07 3.71
C ILE A 308 13.61 -9.58 5.04
N LEU A 309 12.42 -10.03 5.43
CA LEU A 309 11.77 -9.61 6.68
C LEU A 309 12.24 -10.44 7.86
N ALA A 310 12.46 -9.79 8.99
CA ALA A 310 12.70 -10.46 10.26
C ALA A 310 11.35 -10.79 10.91
N GLU A 311 11.22 -12.02 11.41
CA GLU A 311 9.99 -12.52 12.02
C GLU A 311 9.65 -11.71 13.28
N GLY A 312 8.38 -11.31 13.41
CA GLY A 312 7.90 -10.55 14.57
C GLY A 312 8.30 -9.07 14.57
N GLU A 313 9.09 -8.61 13.60
CA GLU A 313 9.53 -7.21 13.52
C GLU A 313 8.61 -6.40 12.60
N ASP A 314 8.28 -5.19 13.05
CA ASP A 314 7.49 -4.21 12.30
C ASP A 314 8.14 -2.82 12.37
N TRP A 315 7.57 -1.87 11.66
CA TRP A 315 8.01 -0.48 11.69
C TRP A 315 7.85 0.14 13.08
N GLN A 316 8.92 0.76 13.57
CA GLN A 316 8.93 1.54 14.81
C GLN A 316 9.13 3.00 14.46
N GLU A 317 8.25 3.86 14.96
CA GLU A 317 8.38 5.30 14.77
C GLU A 317 9.41 5.88 15.72
N ILE A 318 10.30 6.72 15.19
CA ILE A 318 11.28 7.47 15.95
C ILE A 318 10.80 8.91 16.08
N ALA A 319 10.61 9.37 17.29
CA ALA A 319 10.17 10.74 17.56
C ALA A 319 11.27 11.75 17.15
N LEU A 320 10.92 12.64 16.24
CA LEU A 320 11.79 13.71 15.78
C LEU A 320 11.34 15.07 16.35
N ALA A 321 12.29 15.88 16.82
CA ALA A 321 12.00 17.27 17.16
C ALA A 321 11.77 18.14 15.91
N HIS A 322 12.43 17.79 14.80
CA HIS A 322 12.33 18.47 13.51
C HIS A 322 12.55 17.46 12.38
N ALA A 323 11.74 17.52 11.34
CA ALA A 323 11.83 16.63 10.20
C ALA A 323 13.08 16.92 9.34
N PRO A 324 13.89 15.89 8.99
CA PRO A 324 14.93 16.01 8.01
C PRO A 324 14.36 16.04 6.58
N LYS A 325 15.13 16.57 5.64
CA LYS A 325 14.77 16.52 4.22
C LYS A 325 15.35 15.30 3.50
N GLU A 326 16.49 14.81 3.97
CA GLU A 326 17.24 13.72 3.37
C GLU A 326 17.77 12.80 4.49
N LEU A 327 17.90 11.51 4.18
CA LEU A 327 18.36 10.48 5.11
C LEU A 327 19.44 9.63 4.42
N PHE A 328 20.52 9.35 5.11
CA PHE A 328 21.64 8.58 4.57
C PHE A 328 22.03 7.45 5.53
N ALA A 329 22.41 6.30 4.95
CA ALA A 329 22.99 5.22 5.72
C ALA A 329 24.37 5.64 6.26
N CYS A 330 24.69 5.17 7.46
CA CYS A 330 26.04 5.27 8.00
C CYS A 330 26.46 3.96 8.64
N SER A 331 27.75 3.81 8.89
CA SER A 331 28.28 2.68 9.64
C SER A 331 27.57 2.51 11.01
N ASP A 332 27.77 1.39 11.66
CA ASP A 332 27.20 1.07 12.98
C ASP A 332 25.66 0.92 13.00
N SER A 333 25.07 0.45 11.90
CA SER A 333 23.61 0.21 11.80
C SER A 333 22.77 1.45 12.12
N ALA A 334 23.23 2.63 11.77
CA ALA A 334 22.60 3.91 12.04
C ALA A 334 22.29 4.68 10.75
N ALA A 335 21.54 5.79 10.87
CA ALA A 335 21.36 6.73 9.78
C ALA A 335 21.78 8.14 10.19
N VAL A 336 22.16 8.97 9.21
CA VAL A 336 22.52 10.37 9.42
C VAL A 336 21.61 11.28 8.59
N PHE A 337 21.32 12.45 9.16
CA PHE A 337 20.52 13.50 8.51
C PHE A 337 20.93 14.88 8.99
N ALA A 338 20.51 15.92 8.30
CA ALA A 338 20.72 17.30 8.70
C ALA A 338 19.41 18.03 8.96
N VAL A 339 19.38 18.86 10.01
CA VAL A 339 18.32 19.82 10.28
C VAL A 339 18.98 21.20 10.47
N GLY A 340 18.67 22.11 9.57
CA GLY A 340 19.41 23.36 9.49
C GLY A 340 20.90 23.10 9.23
N ASN A 341 21.77 23.58 10.08
CA ASN A 341 23.21 23.36 9.99
C ASN A 341 23.71 22.21 10.87
N ASN A 342 22.87 21.60 11.70
CA ASN A 342 23.30 20.53 12.58
C ASN A 342 23.12 19.18 11.87
N ILE A 343 24.11 18.31 12.05
CA ILE A 343 24.09 16.91 11.58
C ILE A 343 23.78 16.01 12.77
N TYR A 344 22.83 15.14 12.60
CA TYR A 344 22.40 14.17 13.61
C TYR A 344 22.64 12.74 13.12
N LYS A 345 22.95 11.86 14.07
CA LYS A 345 22.99 10.42 13.89
C LYS A 345 21.88 9.79 14.72
N VAL A 346 21.11 8.90 14.11
CA VAL A 346 20.05 8.14 14.76
C VAL A 346 20.40 6.67 14.79
N SER A 347 20.32 6.06 15.98
CA SER A 347 20.55 4.63 16.18
C SER A 347 19.31 3.81 15.85
N SER A 348 19.46 2.49 15.78
CA SER A 348 18.35 1.54 15.62
C SER A 348 17.39 1.50 16.81
N THR A 349 17.80 2.00 17.97
CA THR A 349 16.97 2.15 19.17
C THR A 349 16.24 3.49 19.23
N GLY A 350 16.46 4.36 18.23
CA GLY A 350 15.84 5.69 18.15
C GLY A 350 16.60 6.79 18.89
N ASP A 351 17.79 6.50 19.42
CA ASP A 351 18.63 7.51 20.08
C ASP A 351 19.20 8.48 19.05
N ILE A 352 18.93 9.78 19.21
CA ILE A 352 19.39 10.83 18.31
C ILE A 352 20.50 11.62 18.99
N THR A 353 21.65 11.73 18.34
CA THR A 353 22.82 12.46 18.82
C THR A 353 23.32 13.46 17.78
N GLU A 354 23.72 14.66 18.19
CA GLU A 354 24.39 15.61 17.30
C GLU A 354 25.80 15.08 17.00
N SER A 355 26.09 14.90 15.71
CA SER A 355 27.35 14.31 15.23
C SER A 355 28.24 15.29 14.49
N GLY A 356 27.76 16.51 14.22
CA GLY A 356 28.53 17.54 13.54
C GLY A 356 27.73 18.74 13.09
N LYS A 357 28.42 19.65 12.37
CA LYS A 357 27.80 20.87 11.82
C LYS A 357 28.25 21.12 10.38
N LEU A 358 27.30 21.51 9.54
CA LEU A 358 27.53 22.02 8.20
C LEU A 358 28.08 23.45 8.27
N LYS A 359 29.06 23.76 7.44
CA LYS A 359 29.49 25.13 7.20
C LYS A 359 28.46 25.88 6.34
N ALA A 360 28.55 27.19 6.33
CA ALA A 360 27.65 28.01 5.51
C ALA A 360 27.69 27.59 4.04
N GLY A 361 26.52 27.28 3.46
CA GLY A 361 26.34 26.83 2.08
C GLY A 361 26.73 25.37 1.81
N GLU A 362 27.05 24.59 2.84
CA GLU A 362 27.21 23.14 2.73
C GLU A 362 25.88 22.41 2.77
N ARG A 363 25.78 21.27 2.06
CA ARG A 363 24.70 20.29 2.11
C ARG A 363 25.28 18.91 2.39
N LEU A 364 24.61 18.14 3.25
CA LEU A 364 24.96 16.75 3.55
C LEU A 364 24.65 15.87 2.33
N LEU A 365 25.55 14.92 2.02
CA LEU A 365 25.39 13.92 0.95
C LEU A 365 25.54 12.48 1.47
N GLY A 366 25.96 12.31 2.71
CA GLY A 366 26.21 11.03 3.34
C GLY A 366 27.06 11.17 4.59
N GLU A 367 27.42 10.06 5.24
CA GLU A 367 28.30 10.08 6.39
C GLU A 367 29.66 10.69 6.03
N GLY A 368 29.99 11.81 6.63
CA GLY A 368 31.24 12.54 6.37
C GLY A 368 31.35 13.18 4.98
N LEU A 369 30.32 13.08 4.13
CA LEU A 369 30.28 13.67 2.79
C LEU A 369 29.42 14.93 2.77
N THR A 370 29.97 16.03 2.27
CA THR A 370 29.25 17.30 2.07
C THR A 370 29.59 17.92 0.72
N THR A 371 28.71 18.78 0.24
CA THR A 371 28.96 19.61 -0.96
C THR A 371 28.80 21.08 -0.63
N ARG A 372 29.59 21.92 -1.31
CA ARG A 372 29.44 23.37 -1.33
C ARG A 372 29.75 23.90 -2.74
N GLY A 373 28.72 24.44 -3.38
CA GLY A 373 28.82 24.80 -4.79
C GLY A 373 29.07 23.59 -5.68
N SER A 374 30.15 23.60 -6.46
CA SER A 374 30.55 22.48 -7.32
C SER A 374 31.64 21.59 -6.69
N ALA A 375 31.91 21.72 -5.40
CA ALA A 375 32.96 20.97 -4.72
C ALA A 375 32.40 19.90 -3.80
N LEU A 376 33.04 18.73 -3.78
CA LEU A 376 32.79 17.61 -2.86
C LEU A 376 33.81 17.62 -1.74
N TYR A 377 33.35 17.42 -0.52
CA TYR A 377 34.19 17.35 0.68
C TYR A 377 33.97 16.01 1.39
N ARG A 378 35.04 15.44 1.97
CA ARG A 378 34.98 14.31 2.88
C ARG A 378 35.65 14.70 4.22
N HIS A 379 34.90 14.58 5.31
CA HIS A 379 35.35 15.00 6.65
C HIS A 379 35.94 16.43 6.66
N GLY A 380 35.34 17.34 5.92
CA GLY A 380 35.74 18.74 5.81
C GLY A 380 36.92 19.03 4.88
N GLN A 381 37.56 17.99 4.29
CA GLN A 381 38.61 18.13 3.29
C GLN A 381 38.03 18.09 1.86
N LYS A 382 38.44 19.02 0.99
CA LYS A 382 38.00 19.03 -0.40
C LYS A 382 38.64 17.86 -1.15
N VAL A 383 37.82 17.02 -1.77
CA VAL A 383 38.24 15.85 -2.55
C VAL A 383 38.08 16.01 -4.04
N ALA A 384 37.13 16.85 -4.48
CA ALA A 384 36.91 17.16 -5.88
C ALA A 384 36.27 18.55 -6.06
N GLU A 385 36.37 19.10 -7.28
CA GLU A 385 35.77 20.36 -7.70
C GLU A 385 35.32 20.27 -9.17
N GLY A 386 34.47 21.20 -9.62
CA GLY A 386 33.93 21.19 -10.98
C GLY A 386 32.72 20.25 -11.17
N LEU A 387 32.14 19.76 -10.07
CA LEU A 387 30.97 18.88 -10.05
C LEU A 387 29.69 19.74 -10.10
N HIS A 388 29.42 20.32 -11.24
CA HIS A 388 28.27 21.22 -11.39
C HIS A 388 26.94 20.49 -11.22
N GLY A 389 26.07 21.05 -10.37
CA GLY A 389 24.75 20.46 -10.07
C GLY A 389 24.87 19.12 -9.34
N LEU A 390 25.83 18.95 -8.44
CA LEU A 390 26.04 17.75 -7.64
C LEU A 390 24.79 17.46 -6.79
N GLN A 391 24.14 16.31 -7.06
CA GLN A 391 22.90 15.88 -6.43
C GLN A 391 23.13 14.81 -5.35
N ALA A 392 23.93 13.79 -5.66
CA ALA A 392 24.26 12.70 -4.75
C ALA A 392 25.73 12.29 -4.89
N ALA A 393 26.31 11.71 -3.84
CA ALA A 393 27.65 11.14 -3.88
C ALA A 393 27.77 9.97 -2.90
N TYR A 394 28.59 8.99 -3.27
CA TYR A 394 29.03 7.91 -2.39
C TYR A 394 30.54 7.83 -2.40
N ALA A 395 31.12 7.64 -1.20
CA ALA A 395 32.51 7.21 -1.07
C ALA A 395 32.59 5.70 -1.28
N LEU A 396 33.59 5.24 -2.02
CA LEU A 396 33.92 3.83 -2.20
C LEU A 396 35.06 3.43 -1.26
N SER A 397 35.20 2.16 -0.99
CA SER A 397 36.22 1.63 -0.05
C SER A 397 37.65 1.89 -0.47
N ASP A 398 37.90 2.08 -1.77
CA ASP A 398 39.22 2.33 -2.36
C ASP A 398 39.57 3.82 -2.49
N ASN A 399 38.91 4.69 -1.72
CA ASN A 399 39.03 6.15 -1.75
C ASN A 399 38.62 6.81 -3.07
N ARG A 400 37.90 6.13 -3.90
CA ARG A 400 37.19 6.72 -5.04
C ARG A 400 35.81 7.20 -4.61
N TYR A 401 35.17 7.95 -5.50
CA TYR A 401 33.84 8.51 -5.30
C TYR A 401 33.00 8.28 -6.56
N ILE A 402 31.73 7.96 -6.39
CA ILE A 402 30.75 8.06 -7.48
C ILE A 402 29.81 9.20 -7.17
N THR A 403 29.53 10.02 -8.18
CA THR A 403 28.74 11.25 -8.04
C THR A 403 27.67 11.33 -9.10
N LEU A 404 26.53 11.90 -8.75
CA LEU A 404 25.43 12.24 -9.65
C LEU A 404 25.41 13.75 -9.84
N CYS A 405 25.61 14.20 -11.07
CA CYS A 405 25.62 15.62 -11.44
C CYS A 405 24.50 15.93 -12.44
N ALA A 406 23.84 17.08 -12.29
CA ALA A 406 22.75 17.51 -13.16
C ALA A 406 23.21 18.08 -14.51
N SER A 407 24.49 18.40 -14.66
CA SER A 407 25.09 18.97 -15.86
C SER A 407 26.44 18.32 -16.17
N ASN A 408 26.97 18.59 -17.37
CA ASN A 408 28.20 17.97 -17.86
C ASN A 408 29.39 18.18 -16.92
N ALA A 409 29.66 17.20 -16.10
CA ALA A 409 30.87 17.04 -15.31
C ALA A 409 31.65 15.84 -15.85
N HIS A 410 32.97 15.83 -15.67
CA HIS A 410 33.84 14.79 -16.22
C HIS A 410 34.40 13.90 -15.12
N SER A 411 34.44 12.61 -15.39
CA SER A 411 35.10 11.62 -14.53
C SER A 411 36.61 11.84 -14.47
N SER A 412 37.18 11.48 -13.34
CA SER A 412 38.63 11.39 -13.12
C SER A 412 38.96 10.05 -12.47
N ASP A 413 40.25 9.74 -12.29
CA ASP A 413 40.70 8.49 -11.64
C ASP A 413 40.10 8.30 -10.23
N LYS A 414 39.78 9.42 -9.56
CA LYS A 414 39.23 9.41 -8.20
C LYS A 414 37.70 9.61 -8.14
N VAL A 415 37.11 10.20 -9.14
CA VAL A 415 35.69 10.55 -9.11
C VAL A 415 35.01 10.11 -10.39
N TRP A 416 34.14 9.15 -10.27
CA TRP A 416 33.27 8.69 -11.33
C TRP A 416 32.00 9.56 -11.37
N VAL A 417 31.63 10.05 -12.55
CA VAL A 417 30.51 10.96 -12.69
C VAL A 417 29.41 10.35 -13.54
N VAL A 418 28.23 10.29 -12.94
CA VAL A 418 26.96 10.00 -13.63
C VAL A 418 26.28 11.34 -13.93
N ASN A 419 25.99 11.62 -15.19
CA ASN A 419 25.25 12.81 -15.57
C ASN A 419 23.80 12.43 -15.85
N ALA A 420 22.88 12.88 -14.99
CA ALA A 420 21.47 12.63 -15.14
C ALA A 420 20.63 13.75 -14.52
N GLY A 421 19.47 14.00 -15.09
CA GLY A 421 18.51 15.02 -14.62
C GLY A 421 17.70 14.66 -13.39
N CYS A 422 18.10 13.63 -12.63
CA CYS A 422 17.41 13.12 -11.45
C CYS A 422 18.23 13.35 -10.16
N ARG A 423 17.64 13.01 -8.99
CA ARG A 423 18.29 13.16 -7.69
C ARG A 423 18.67 11.85 -7.03
N ALA A 424 18.23 10.72 -7.59
CA ALA A 424 18.41 9.39 -7.03
C ALA A 424 19.58 8.68 -7.67
N LEU A 425 20.51 8.18 -6.86
CA LEU A 425 21.63 7.35 -7.25
C LEU A 425 21.79 6.20 -6.25
N ALA A 426 21.99 4.99 -6.75
CA ALA A 426 22.50 3.87 -5.95
C ALA A 426 23.62 3.16 -6.74
N ILE A 427 24.64 2.65 -6.06
CA ILE A 427 25.68 1.84 -6.68
C ILE A 427 25.51 0.39 -6.26
N ALA A 428 25.60 -0.52 -7.22
CA ALA A 428 25.54 -1.96 -6.96
C ALA A 428 26.68 -2.39 -6.01
N PRO A 429 26.46 -3.39 -5.17
CA PRO A 429 27.45 -3.78 -4.15
C PRO A 429 28.79 -4.25 -4.72
N ASP A 430 28.82 -4.70 -5.97
CA ASP A 430 30.05 -5.11 -6.68
C ASP A 430 30.71 -3.97 -7.49
N TYR A 431 30.14 -2.75 -7.44
CA TYR A 431 30.54 -1.55 -8.18
C TYR A 431 30.52 -1.65 -9.71
N ARG A 432 29.89 -2.68 -10.27
CA ARG A 432 29.88 -2.91 -11.73
C ARG A 432 28.81 -2.11 -12.46
N TYR A 433 27.80 -1.61 -11.75
CA TYR A 433 26.78 -0.73 -12.31
C TYR A 433 26.22 0.19 -11.23
N CYS A 434 25.58 1.26 -11.68
CA CYS A 434 24.80 2.12 -10.82
C CYS A 434 23.37 2.27 -11.37
N VAL A 435 22.47 2.70 -10.50
CA VAL A 435 21.06 2.93 -10.83
C VAL A 435 20.73 4.38 -10.54
N THR A 436 20.05 5.02 -11.50
CA THR A 436 19.52 6.36 -11.35
C THR A 436 18.00 6.37 -11.56
N GLY A 437 17.30 7.25 -10.82
CA GLY A 437 15.88 7.49 -11.05
C GLY A 437 15.70 8.31 -12.34
N GLU A 438 14.60 8.09 -13.04
CA GLU A 438 14.15 8.93 -14.13
C GLU A 438 12.91 9.69 -13.68
N ALA A 439 12.91 11.00 -13.89
CA ALA A 439 11.76 11.82 -13.50
C ALA A 439 10.53 11.46 -14.35
N HIS A 440 9.38 11.34 -13.67
CA HIS A 440 8.08 11.14 -14.31
C HIS A 440 7.88 9.81 -15.06
N THR A 441 8.66 8.77 -14.72
CA THR A 441 8.51 7.44 -15.30
C THR A 441 8.49 6.35 -14.23
N HIS A 442 8.04 5.15 -14.62
CA HIS A 442 8.11 3.94 -13.79
C HIS A 442 9.45 3.21 -13.91
N HIS A 443 10.38 3.76 -14.69
CA HIS A 443 11.66 3.13 -14.96
C HIS A 443 12.77 3.74 -14.11
N LEU A 444 13.72 2.89 -13.72
CA LEU A 444 15.02 3.34 -13.24
C LEU A 444 16.05 2.90 -14.27
N ILE A 445 17.04 3.77 -14.50
CA ILE A 445 18.10 3.56 -15.47
C ILE A 445 19.25 2.80 -14.81
N SER A 446 19.62 1.65 -15.37
CA SER A 446 20.86 0.95 -15.04
C SER A 446 21.98 1.41 -15.97
N THR A 447 23.13 1.75 -15.44
CA THR A 447 24.32 2.16 -16.18
C THR A 447 25.50 1.31 -15.76
N ILE A 448 26.12 0.60 -16.68
CA ILE A 448 27.30 -0.23 -16.43
C ILE A 448 28.51 0.68 -16.17
N ILE A 449 29.34 0.28 -15.23
CA ILE A 449 30.61 0.93 -14.88
C ILE A 449 31.72 0.00 -15.34
N ASP A 450 32.56 0.45 -16.30
CA ASP A 450 33.73 -0.33 -16.74
C ASP A 450 34.87 -0.25 -15.72
N THR A 451 35.92 -1.02 -15.90
CA THR A 451 37.07 -1.08 -14.98
C THR A 451 37.84 0.24 -14.86
N ALA A 452 37.68 1.13 -15.84
CA ALA A 452 38.27 2.47 -15.82
C ALA A 452 37.30 3.52 -15.20
N GLY A 453 36.08 3.11 -14.79
CA GLY A 453 35.07 4.00 -14.23
C GLY A 453 34.24 4.77 -15.25
N ASN A 454 34.27 4.36 -16.53
CA ASN A 454 33.42 4.99 -17.53
C ASN A 454 32.02 4.41 -17.50
N MET A 455 31.03 5.30 -17.67
CA MET A 455 29.62 4.94 -17.77
C MET A 455 29.30 4.41 -19.17
N ARG A 456 28.71 3.22 -19.22
CA ARG A 456 28.40 2.49 -20.46
C ARG A 456 26.99 1.94 -20.42
N TYR A 457 26.39 1.80 -21.59
CA TYR A 457 25.16 1.03 -21.80
C TYR A 457 24.04 1.38 -20.82
N SER A 458 23.72 2.67 -20.69
CA SER A 458 22.59 3.13 -19.89
C SER A 458 21.28 2.75 -20.55
N GLU A 459 20.41 2.06 -19.80
CA GLU A 459 19.10 1.63 -20.30
C GLU A 459 18.03 1.61 -19.21
N PRO A 460 16.74 1.77 -19.53
CA PRO A 460 15.64 1.47 -18.64
C PRO A 460 15.66 -0.01 -18.27
N PHE A 461 15.85 -0.31 -16.99
CA PHE A 461 16.05 -1.69 -16.56
C PHE A 461 15.11 -2.12 -15.43
N TYR A 462 14.90 -1.26 -14.43
CA TYR A 462 13.98 -1.51 -13.34
C TYR A 462 12.61 -0.93 -13.67
N TYR A 463 11.56 -1.72 -13.46
CA TYR A 463 10.19 -1.30 -13.68
C TYR A 463 9.43 -1.29 -12.34
N LEU A 464 9.08 -0.11 -11.84
CA LEU A 464 8.35 0.08 -10.59
C LEU A 464 6.84 -0.05 -10.82
N HIS A 465 6.13 -0.52 -9.79
CA HIS A 465 4.68 -0.53 -9.77
C HIS A 465 4.11 0.81 -9.32
N ASP A 466 2.95 1.16 -9.86
CA ASP A 466 2.16 2.30 -9.46
C ASP A 466 0.67 1.95 -9.47
N LEU A 467 -0.04 2.34 -8.43
CA LEU A 467 -1.51 2.29 -8.35
C LEU A 467 -2.12 3.67 -8.47
N SER A 468 -1.33 4.73 -8.32
CA SER A 468 -1.82 6.08 -8.53
C SER A 468 -2.06 6.33 -10.02
N ASN A 469 -3.12 7.06 -10.35
CA ASN A 469 -3.33 7.57 -11.71
C ASN A 469 -2.42 8.79 -12.02
N GLY A 470 -1.39 8.98 -11.22
CA GLY A 470 -0.43 10.06 -11.31
C GLY A 470 0.94 9.59 -11.78
N THR A 471 1.85 10.51 -11.87
CA THR A 471 3.25 10.24 -12.16
C THR A 471 3.92 9.71 -10.91
N LEU A 472 4.33 8.45 -10.92
CA LEU A 472 5.23 7.92 -9.90
C LEU A 472 6.53 8.72 -9.97
N GLN A 473 6.80 9.47 -8.93
CA GLN A 473 8.11 10.08 -8.74
C GLN A 473 8.93 9.13 -7.86
N PRO A 474 10.00 8.50 -8.37
CA PRO A 474 10.96 7.90 -7.47
C PRO A 474 11.41 8.99 -6.51
N SER A 475 11.22 8.79 -5.23
CA SER A 475 11.40 9.83 -4.20
C SER A 475 12.86 10.26 -4.01
N GLY A 476 13.76 9.82 -4.85
CA GLY A 476 15.18 10.16 -4.79
C GLY A 476 15.99 9.33 -3.81
N ALA A 477 15.40 8.35 -3.12
CA ALA A 477 16.12 7.51 -2.16
C ALA A 477 16.11 6.03 -2.61
N MET A 478 17.30 5.48 -2.77
CA MET A 478 17.54 4.08 -3.15
C MET A 478 18.71 3.52 -2.36
N ALA A 479 18.67 2.24 -2.05
CA ALA A 479 19.79 1.51 -1.45
C ALA A 479 19.81 0.06 -1.93
N PHE A 480 20.99 -0.54 -2.00
CA PHE A 480 21.13 -1.97 -2.21
C PHE A 480 21.32 -2.72 -0.89
N ASP A 481 20.84 -3.96 -0.84
CA ASP A 481 21.29 -4.91 0.17
C ASP A 481 22.54 -5.69 -0.31
N THR A 482 23.14 -6.46 0.58
CA THR A 482 24.32 -7.26 0.28
C THR A 482 24.05 -8.42 -0.68
N GLN A 483 22.80 -8.74 -0.99
CA GLN A 483 22.41 -9.73 -1.98
C GLN A 483 22.17 -9.11 -3.38
N GLY A 484 22.30 -7.79 -3.50
CA GLY A 484 22.08 -7.06 -4.75
C GLY A 484 20.61 -6.75 -5.05
N ASN A 485 19.72 -6.83 -4.08
CA ASN A 485 18.35 -6.34 -4.25
C ASN A 485 18.34 -4.82 -4.05
N LEU A 486 17.63 -4.13 -4.93
CA LEU A 486 17.49 -2.67 -4.89
C LEU A 486 16.20 -2.28 -4.15
N TYR A 487 16.34 -1.50 -3.09
CA TYR A 487 15.24 -0.91 -2.31
C TYR A 487 14.99 0.50 -2.81
N VAL A 488 13.75 0.80 -3.18
CA VAL A 488 13.36 2.07 -3.79
C VAL A 488 12.20 2.68 -3.02
N ALA A 489 12.37 3.91 -2.57
CA ALA A 489 11.33 4.68 -1.92
C ALA A 489 10.28 5.13 -2.96
N THR A 490 9.00 4.81 -2.73
CA THR A 490 7.89 5.14 -3.65
C THR A 490 6.62 5.51 -2.87
N ALA A 491 5.62 6.03 -3.57
CA ALA A 491 4.30 6.31 -2.98
C ALA A 491 3.58 5.04 -2.45
N MET A 492 3.94 3.86 -2.97
CA MET A 492 3.37 2.59 -2.50
C MET A 492 4.10 1.98 -1.30
N GLY A 493 5.14 2.63 -0.80
CA GLY A 493 6.07 2.10 0.20
C GLY A 493 7.45 1.82 -0.40
N VAL A 494 8.22 0.92 0.20
CA VAL A 494 9.54 0.53 -0.30
C VAL A 494 9.39 -0.65 -1.25
N GLN A 495 9.64 -0.43 -2.53
CA GLN A 495 9.67 -1.51 -3.53
C GLN A 495 11.06 -2.15 -3.56
N VAL A 496 11.10 -3.48 -3.55
CA VAL A 496 12.34 -4.25 -3.57
C VAL A 496 12.43 -5.02 -4.89
N ALA A 497 13.43 -4.67 -5.68
CA ALA A 497 13.67 -5.28 -6.99
C ALA A 497 14.89 -6.21 -6.97
N ASP A 498 14.78 -7.33 -7.69
CA ASP A 498 15.87 -8.29 -7.87
C ASP A 498 16.88 -7.82 -8.92
N HIS A 499 17.97 -8.58 -9.08
CA HIS A 499 19.04 -8.31 -10.04
C HIS A 499 18.60 -8.36 -11.52
N ASN A 500 17.38 -8.82 -11.82
CA ASN A 500 16.78 -8.78 -13.15
C ASN A 500 15.84 -7.56 -13.33
N GLY A 501 15.89 -6.59 -12.43
CA GLY A 501 15.08 -5.38 -12.50
C GLY A 501 13.59 -5.55 -12.15
N ARG A 502 13.21 -6.73 -11.61
CA ARG A 502 11.81 -7.06 -11.31
C ARG A 502 11.48 -6.77 -9.86
N VAL A 503 10.45 -5.97 -9.61
CA VAL A 503 9.91 -5.79 -8.26
C VAL A 503 9.33 -7.12 -7.76
N ARG A 504 9.88 -7.62 -6.66
CA ARG A 504 9.53 -8.88 -6.03
C ARG A 504 8.81 -8.71 -4.70
N ALA A 505 9.06 -7.59 -4.01
CA ALA A 505 8.42 -7.28 -2.74
C ALA A 505 8.08 -5.78 -2.65
N ILE A 506 7.06 -5.46 -1.85
CA ILE A 506 6.65 -4.10 -1.52
C ILE A 506 6.40 -4.06 -0.02
N LEU A 507 7.20 -3.27 0.70
CA LEU A 507 7.04 -3.07 2.14
C LEU A 507 6.07 -1.91 2.37
N SER A 508 4.92 -2.22 2.91
CA SER A 508 3.93 -1.21 3.28
C SER A 508 4.41 -0.39 4.48
N LEU A 509 4.01 0.86 4.54
CA LEU A 509 4.36 1.79 5.60
C LEU A 509 3.14 2.16 6.43
N PRO A 510 3.34 2.47 7.72
CA PRO A 510 2.25 2.93 8.58
C PRO A 510 1.73 4.32 8.23
N ALA A 511 2.45 5.09 7.42
CA ALA A 511 2.07 6.46 7.05
C ALA A 511 2.67 6.85 5.71
N GLY A 512 1.84 7.41 4.85
CA GLY A 512 2.18 8.25 3.72
C GLY A 512 3.24 7.73 2.72
N GLU A 513 3.68 8.63 1.88
CA GLU A 513 4.69 8.41 0.84
C GLU A 513 6.10 8.42 1.41
N VAL A 514 6.95 7.49 0.98
CA VAL A 514 8.38 7.47 1.36
C VAL A 514 9.15 8.53 0.59
N GLN A 515 9.80 9.42 1.33
CA GLN A 515 10.64 10.51 0.78
C GLN A 515 12.12 10.24 0.94
N GLY A 516 12.51 9.51 1.98
CA GLY A 516 13.89 9.18 2.27
C GLY A 516 14.05 7.73 2.68
N LEU A 517 15.21 7.13 2.35
CA LEU A 517 15.53 5.74 2.67
C LEU A 517 17.01 5.64 2.99
N ALA A 518 17.34 4.93 4.08
CA ALA A 518 18.69 4.54 4.43
C ALA A 518 18.70 3.10 4.92
N PHE A 519 19.60 2.26 4.39
CA PHE A 519 19.72 0.87 4.77
C PHE A 519 21.12 0.62 5.32
N SER A 520 21.23 0.39 6.60
CA SER A 520 22.49 0.24 7.32
C SER A 520 22.47 -1.00 8.20
N GLY A 521 23.40 -1.93 7.97
CA GLY A 521 23.38 -3.22 8.64
C GLY A 521 22.03 -3.90 8.45
N HIS A 522 21.43 -4.37 9.53
CA HIS A 522 20.10 -4.98 9.53
C HIS A 522 18.93 -3.99 9.68
N TYR A 523 19.16 -2.68 9.54
CA TYR A 523 18.13 -1.68 9.84
C TYR A 523 17.80 -0.83 8.63
N LEU A 524 16.54 -0.88 8.24
CA LEU A 524 15.98 -0.07 7.17
C LEU A 524 15.24 1.13 7.80
N TYR A 525 15.75 2.32 7.50
CA TYR A 525 15.18 3.59 7.94
C TYR A 525 14.41 4.22 6.78
N VAL A 526 13.23 4.75 7.04
CA VAL A 526 12.41 5.45 6.05
C VAL A 526 11.85 6.75 6.61
N LEU A 527 11.86 7.78 5.78
CA LEU A 527 11.27 9.07 6.07
C LEU A 527 9.96 9.20 5.27
N CYS A 528 8.84 9.36 5.97
CA CYS A 528 7.52 9.54 5.40
C CYS A 528 6.95 10.89 5.85
N GLY A 529 6.98 11.89 4.97
CA GLY A 529 6.67 13.26 5.35
C GLY A 529 7.61 13.75 6.45
N GLU A 530 7.06 14.08 7.62
CA GLU A 530 7.83 14.51 8.79
C GLU A 530 8.13 13.38 9.80
N ARG A 531 7.76 12.14 9.50
CA ARG A 531 7.88 10.98 10.39
C ARG A 531 9.01 10.07 9.95
N LEU A 532 9.83 9.66 10.89
CA LEU A 532 10.93 8.70 10.68
C LEU A 532 10.55 7.35 11.27
N PHE A 533 10.73 6.31 10.48
CA PHE A 533 10.52 4.92 10.92
C PHE A 533 11.80 4.11 10.75
N VAL A 534 11.97 3.12 11.61
CA VAL A 534 13.01 2.11 11.50
C VAL A 534 12.41 0.72 11.60
N ARG A 535 12.98 -0.22 10.86
CA ARG A 535 12.60 -1.63 10.92
C ARG A 535 13.84 -2.51 10.88
N ARG A 536 13.87 -3.52 11.76
CA ARG A 536 14.88 -4.57 11.69
C ARG A 536 14.53 -5.55 10.56
N MET A 537 15.51 -5.89 9.74
CA MET A 537 15.42 -6.76 8.58
C MET A 537 16.31 -7.99 8.74
N ASN A 538 16.00 -9.10 8.06
CA ASN A 538 16.96 -10.19 7.84
C ASN A 538 17.99 -9.80 6.79
N ALA A 539 17.57 -9.06 5.76
CA ALA A 539 18.47 -8.48 4.77
C ALA A 539 19.48 -7.52 5.45
N VAL A 540 20.63 -7.37 4.82
CA VAL A 540 21.72 -6.49 5.30
C VAL A 540 21.95 -5.41 4.25
N GLY A 541 21.81 -4.14 4.62
CA GLY A 541 22.07 -3.01 3.74
C GLY A 541 23.56 -2.95 3.36
N HIS A 542 23.84 -2.63 2.10
CA HIS A 542 25.20 -2.41 1.61
C HIS A 542 25.57 -0.93 1.67
N ILE A 543 26.66 -0.64 2.37
CA ILE A 543 27.23 0.71 2.40
C ILE A 543 28.47 0.72 1.48
N PRO A 544 28.49 1.54 0.41
CA PRO A 544 29.56 1.50 -0.59
C PRO A 544 30.97 1.73 -0.03
N SER A 545 31.10 2.47 1.08
CA SER A 545 32.42 2.69 1.73
C SER A 545 32.97 1.46 2.46
N GLU A 546 32.18 0.42 2.70
CA GLU A 546 32.61 -0.79 3.40
C GLU A 546 33.29 -1.83 2.50
N GLY A 547 33.10 -1.73 1.18
CA GLY A 547 33.81 -2.54 0.19
C GLY A 547 32.93 -3.10 -0.90
N ALA A 548 33.55 -3.41 -2.04
CA ALA A 548 32.87 -4.12 -3.11
C ALA A 548 32.70 -5.60 -2.72
N LEU A 549 31.48 -6.12 -2.99
CA LEU A 549 31.18 -7.54 -2.79
C LEU A 549 31.49 -8.34 -4.05
N THR A 550 31.92 -9.58 -3.88
CA THR A 550 32.10 -10.51 -4.99
C THR A 550 30.95 -11.50 -5.00
N TYR A 551 30.14 -11.49 -6.05
CA TYR A 551 29.12 -12.50 -6.27
C TYR A 551 29.71 -13.70 -6.99
N PRO A 552 29.40 -14.94 -6.58
CA PRO A 552 29.71 -16.10 -7.39
C PRO A 552 29.04 -15.93 -8.74
N SER A 553 29.76 -16.26 -9.83
CA SER A 553 29.21 -16.23 -11.19
C SER A 553 27.89 -17.00 -11.19
N GLN A 554 26.77 -16.33 -11.35
CA GLN A 554 25.47 -16.98 -11.43
C GLN A 554 25.48 -17.80 -12.71
N GLY A 555 25.55 -19.14 -12.56
CA GLY A 555 25.23 -20.05 -13.63
C GLY A 555 23.81 -19.73 -14.10
N GLN A 556 23.62 -19.66 -15.41
CA GLN A 556 22.33 -19.44 -16.04
C GLN A 556 21.29 -20.41 -15.45
N GLY A 557 20.37 -19.89 -14.62
CA GLY A 557 19.22 -20.58 -14.10
C GLY A 557 17.93 -20.01 -14.71
#